data_eea5f7b4a55a7844744ccfcf59d99f8f
#
_entry.id   eea5f7b4a55a7844744ccfcf59d99f8f
#
_cell.length_a   1.000
_cell.length_b   1.000
_cell.length_c   1.000
_cell.angle_alpha   90.00
_cell.angle_beta   90.00
_cell.angle_gamma   90.00
#
_symmetry.space_group_name_H-M   'P 1'
#
loop_
_entity.id
_entity.type
_entity.pdbx_description
1 polymer ?
#
loop_
_entity_poly.entity_id
_entity_poly.type
_entity_poly.pdbx_seq_one_letter_code
_entity_poly.pdbx_strand_id
1 'polypeptide(L)'
;ISACLVGSEMCIRDSYNGMLHPLIGLAMRGVIWYQGEDNYNRASTYADMFSALIRGWREEWQQGEFPFYYCQIAPYDYGIITEPGKNVINSAYLREQQAMVEHRVGNSGMAVLLDAGMKTGIHPGKKKVAGERLARLALVKTYGMKGVTAESPYYTGMEVKNDTVIVSFDRAPMWINCKDRFESYNFQVAGKDRVFYPAKAWIQRSKMLVKSERVPHPVAVRYGFENYVEGDLFGEDLPVSSFRSDDW
;
A
#
# COMPACT_ATOMS: atom_id res chain seq x y z
N ILE A 1 0.37 7.58 38.64
CA ILE A 1 -0.37 7.34 37.40
C ILE A 1 -0.34 8.66 36.64
N SER A 2 0.35 8.66 35.54
CA SER A 2 0.80 9.89 34.91
C SER A 2 -0.35 10.68 34.30
N ALA A 3 -0.34 12.00 34.55
CA ALA A 3 -1.24 12.97 33.93
C ALA A 3 -1.26 12.90 32.38
N CYS A 4 -0.22 12.28 31.79
CA CYS A 4 -0.09 12.08 30.36
C CYS A 4 -1.07 11.03 29.77
N LEU A 5 -1.43 9.98 30.54
CA LEU A 5 -2.42 9.00 30.11
C LEU A 5 -3.86 9.60 30.14
N VAL A 6 -4.15 10.42 31.15
CA VAL A 6 -5.44 11.11 31.27
C VAL A 6 -5.62 12.14 30.14
N GLY A 7 -4.54 12.84 29.75
CA GLY A 7 -4.58 13.80 28.65
C GLY A 7 -4.80 13.14 27.27
N SER A 8 -4.15 11.99 27.00
CA SER A 8 -4.30 11.29 25.71
C SER A 8 -5.68 10.64 25.55
N GLU A 9 -6.24 10.08 26.62
CA GLU A 9 -7.61 9.53 26.59
C GLU A 9 -8.66 10.64 26.43
N MET A 10 -8.48 11.79 27.05
CA MET A 10 -9.35 12.95 26.84
C MET A 10 -9.29 13.46 25.41
N CYS A 11 -8.11 13.60 24.80
CA CYS A 11 -7.97 14.03 23.41
C CYS A 11 -8.65 13.08 22.42
N ILE A 12 -8.56 11.77 22.63
CA ILE A 12 -9.23 10.78 21.78
C ILE A 12 -10.76 10.88 21.93
N ARG A 13 -11.26 10.99 23.14
CA ARG A 13 -12.70 11.18 23.40
C ARG A 13 -13.19 12.50 22.83
N ASP A 14 -12.45 13.58 22.98
CA ASP A 14 -12.83 14.90 22.47
C ASP A 14 -12.88 14.93 20.95
N SER A 15 -11.94 14.29 20.26
CA SER A 15 -11.95 14.18 18.81
C SER A 15 -13.15 13.35 18.31
N TYR A 16 -13.44 12.21 18.93
CA TYR A 16 -14.60 11.41 18.56
C TYR A 16 -15.90 12.13 18.89
N ASN A 17 -16.08 12.57 20.14
CA ASN A 17 -17.32 13.17 20.61
C ASN A 17 -17.59 14.55 19.97
N GLY A 18 -16.54 15.33 19.74
CA GLY A 18 -16.67 16.67 19.20
C GLY A 18 -16.71 16.73 17.67
N MET A 19 -16.12 15.75 16.98
CA MET A 19 -15.93 15.83 15.52
C MET A 19 -16.69 14.73 14.75
N LEU A 20 -16.70 13.49 15.24
CA LEU A 20 -17.35 12.38 14.52
C LEU A 20 -18.77 12.11 15.00
N HIS A 21 -18.97 12.00 16.30
CA HIS A 21 -20.26 11.68 16.87
C HIS A 21 -21.42 12.58 16.40
N PRO A 22 -21.24 13.91 16.25
CA PRO A 22 -22.28 14.78 15.70
C PRO A 22 -22.66 14.50 14.24
N LEU A 23 -21.81 13.77 13.49
CA LEU A 23 -22.04 13.41 12.09
C LEU A 23 -22.73 12.05 11.93
N ILE A 24 -22.83 11.26 13.01
CA ILE A 24 -23.50 9.95 12.97
C ILE A 24 -24.97 10.15 12.57
N GLY A 25 -25.42 9.34 11.61
CA GLY A 25 -26.77 9.46 11.04
C GLY A 25 -26.86 10.37 9.81
N LEU A 26 -25.81 11.14 9.48
CA LEU A 26 -25.76 11.84 8.20
C LEU A 26 -25.73 10.81 7.06
N ALA A 27 -26.66 10.92 6.12
CA ALA A 27 -26.68 10.05 4.95
C ALA A 27 -25.43 10.27 4.09
N MET A 28 -24.66 9.21 3.85
CA MET A 28 -23.47 9.26 3.02
C MET A 28 -23.41 8.06 2.05
N ARG A 29 -22.78 8.23 0.90
CA ARG A 29 -22.63 7.16 -0.08
C ARG A 29 -21.43 6.26 0.21
N GLY A 30 -20.45 6.73 0.95
CA GLY A 30 -19.23 6.03 1.28
C GLY A 30 -18.18 6.97 1.86
N VAL A 31 -17.02 6.44 2.14
CA VAL A 31 -15.88 7.16 2.72
C VAL A 31 -14.69 7.11 1.77
N ILE A 32 -13.98 8.22 1.65
CA ILE A 32 -12.63 8.28 1.11
C ILE A 32 -11.67 8.65 2.23
N TRP A 33 -10.53 7.93 2.32
CA TRP A 33 -9.63 8.01 3.47
C TRP A 33 -8.17 8.12 3.04
N TYR A 34 -7.43 9.01 3.67
CA TYR A 34 -5.99 9.11 3.48
C TYR A 34 -5.31 9.39 4.82
N GLN A 35 -4.67 8.36 5.39
CA GLN A 35 -3.95 8.42 6.65
C GLN A 35 -3.01 7.23 6.75
N GLY A 36 -1.95 7.35 7.54
CA GLY A 36 -1.08 6.22 7.89
C GLY A 36 0.36 6.63 8.19
N GLU A 37 0.82 7.75 7.69
CA GLU A 37 2.23 8.15 7.73
C GLU A 37 2.83 8.12 9.14
N ASP A 38 2.11 8.55 10.17
CA ASP A 38 2.56 8.50 11.57
C ASP A 38 2.56 7.08 12.16
N ASN A 39 1.93 6.12 11.49
CA ASN A 39 1.89 4.73 11.92
C ASN A 39 3.04 3.87 11.40
N TYR A 40 4.00 4.44 10.65
CA TYR A 40 5.09 3.68 10.02
C TYR A 40 5.91 2.87 11.02
N ASN A 41 6.07 3.35 12.25
CA ASN A 41 6.80 2.70 13.32
C ASN A 41 5.97 1.68 14.12
N ARG A 42 4.68 1.53 13.81
CA ARG A 42 3.73 0.60 14.44
C ARG A 42 2.93 -0.18 13.38
N ALA A 43 3.57 -0.53 12.28
CA ALA A 43 2.93 -1.15 11.13
C ALA A 43 2.18 -2.44 11.49
N SER A 44 2.73 -3.30 12.36
CA SER A 44 2.18 -4.62 12.67
C SER A 44 0.74 -4.65 13.18
N THR A 45 0.26 -3.57 13.78
CA THR A 45 -1.11 -3.45 14.31
C THR A 45 -2.07 -2.71 13.38
N TYR A 46 -1.55 -2.12 12.29
CA TYR A 46 -2.33 -1.20 11.47
C TYR A 46 -3.52 -1.86 10.79
N ALA A 47 -3.32 -3.03 10.19
CA ALA A 47 -4.40 -3.72 9.48
C ALA A 47 -5.57 -4.07 10.43
N ASP A 48 -5.28 -4.50 11.65
CA ASP A 48 -6.31 -4.82 12.65
C ASP A 48 -7.06 -3.56 13.09
N MET A 49 -6.30 -2.50 13.44
CA MET A 49 -6.89 -1.23 13.89
C MET A 49 -7.72 -0.56 12.80
N PHE A 50 -7.22 -0.52 11.57
CA PHE A 50 -7.94 0.11 10.46
C PHE A 50 -9.17 -0.70 10.04
N SER A 51 -9.08 -2.03 10.05
CA SER A 51 -10.25 -2.88 9.83
C SER A 51 -11.31 -2.69 10.91
N ALA A 52 -10.91 -2.56 12.18
CA ALA A 52 -11.82 -2.28 13.29
C ALA A 52 -12.47 -0.91 13.16
N LEU A 53 -11.72 0.13 12.75
CA LEU A 53 -12.25 1.48 12.49
C LEU A 53 -13.34 1.45 11.43
N ILE A 54 -13.10 0.78 10.29
CA ILE A 54 -14.08 0.71 9.19
C ILE A 54 -15.36 0.01 9.67
N ARG A 55 -15.23 -1.13 10.37
CA ARG A 55 -16.39 -1.86 10.91
C ARG A 55 -17.15 -1.03 11.94
N GLY A 56 -16.44 -0.41 12.89
CA GLY A 56 -17.05 0.45 13.90
C GLY A 56 -17.83 1.63 13.30
N TRP A 57 -17.30 2.29 12.26
CA TRP A 57 -18.04 3.34 11.58
C TRP A 57 -19.29 2.81 10.88
N ARG A 58 -19.24 1.63 10.24
CA ARG A 58 -20.41 1.00 9.63
C ARG A 58 -21.49 0.65 10.67
N GLU A 59 -21.07 0.16 11.84
CA GLU A 59 -21.95 -0.12 12.97
C GLU A 59 -22.60 1.17 13.50
N GLU A 60 -21.83 2.23 13.72
CA GLU A 60 -22.33 3.51 14.23
C GLU A 60 -23.30 4.22 13.27
N TRP A 61 -22.96 4.24 11.97
CA TRP A 61 -23.82 4.88 10.96
C TRP A 61 -25.07 4.07 10.61
N GLN A 62 -25.08 2.77 10.82
CA GLN A 62 -26.20 1.87 10.51
C GLN A 62 -26.75 2.00 9.07
N GLN A 63 -25.88 2.32 8.12
CA GLN A 63 -26.17 2.40 6.69
C GLN A 63 -25.67 1.19 5.91
N GLY A 64 -25.46 0.04 6.59
CA GLY A 64 -24.92 -1.19 6.01
C GLY A 64 -23.44 -1.09 5.67
N GLU A 65 -23.00 -1.99 4.80
CA GLU A 65 -21.60 -2.09 4.36
C GLU A 65 -21.30 -1.02 3.29
N PHE A 66 -21.37 0.26 3.65
CA PHE A 66 -21.06 1.33 2.70
C PHE A 66 -19.60 1.27 2.21
N PRO A 67 -19.32 1.73 0.97
CA PRO A 67 -17.99 1.72 0.39
C PRO A 67 -16.97 2.49 1.22
N PHE A 68 -15.77 1.92 1.39
CA PHE A 68 -14.66 2.58 2.07
C PHE A 68 -13.41 2.49 1.19
N TYR A 69 -13.05 3.60 0.53
CA TYR A 69 -11.88 3.66 -0.34
C TYR A 69 -10.77 4.46 0.31
N TYR A 70 -9.55 3.94 0.26
CA TYR A 70 -8.44 4.56 0.97
C TYR A 70 -7.16 4.59 0.14
N CYS A 71 -6.29 5.55 0.46
CA CYS A 71 -4.96 5.62 -0.11
C CYS A 71 -3.99 4.75 0.67
N GLN A 72 -3.14 4.01 -0.04
CA GLN A 72 -1.88 3.53 0.51
C GLN A 72 -0.95 4.73 0.70
N ILE A 73 -0.16 4.78 1.79
CA ILE A 73 0.79 5.87 2.00
C ILE A 73 1.78 5.96 0.83
N ALA A 74 2.07 7.20 0.42
CA ALA A 74 3.07 7.47 -0.60
C ALA A 74 4.49 7.26 -0.04
N PRO A 75 5.47 6.84 -0.86
CA PRO A 75 6.85 6.72 -0.45
C PRO A 75 7.45 8.03 0.08
N TYR A 76 8.13 7.94 1.22
CA TYR A 76 8.86 9.02 1.85
C TYR A 76 10.11 8.46 2.56
N ASP A 77 11.21 9.20 2.57
CA ASP A 77 12.42 8.78 3.25
C ASP A 77 12.35 9.05 4.76
N TYR A 78 11.79 8.12 5.50
CA TYR A 78 11.67 8.20 6.97
C TYR A 78 13.03 8.28 7.69
N GLY A 79 14.13 7.98 7.03
CA GLY A 79 15.47 8.20 7.56
C GLY A 79 15.76 9.67 7.88
N ILE A 80 15.11 10.60 7.17
CA ILE A 80 15.28 12.06 7.36
C ILE A 80 14.76 12.53 8.73
N ILE A 81 13.71 11.88 9.24
CA ILE A 81 13.11 12.22 10.55
C ILE A 81 13.51 11.24 11.66
N THR A 82 14.32 10.24 11.35
CA THR A 82 14.82 9.30 12.35
C THR A 82 15.96 9.95 13.14
N GLU A 83 15.88 9.92 14.48
CA GLU A 83 16.90 10.44 15.35
C GLU A 83 18.27 9.77 15.10
N PRO A 84 19.38 10.52 15.18
CA PRO A 84 20.71 9.93 15.03
C PRO A 84 20.95 8.77 16.01
N GLY A 85 21.45 7.66 15.49
CA GLY A 85 21.70 6.44 16.27
C GLY A 85 20.50 5.52 16.48
N LYS A 86 19.32 5.89 15.98
CA LYS A 86 18.16 5.00 15.91
C LYS A 86 18.13 4.25 14.57
N ASN A 87 17.57 3.04 14.59
CA ASN A 87 17.33 2.29 13.35
C ASN A 87 16.21 2.93 12.55
N VAL A 88 16.43 3.12 11.26
CA VAL A 88 15.38 3.56 10.33
C VAL A 88 14.38 2.43 10.16
N ILE A 89 13.11 2.69 10.49
CA ILE A 89 12.03 1.72 10.32
C ILE A 89 11.52 1.80 8.88
N ASN A 90 11.37 0.64 8.26
CA ASN A 90 10.92 0.55 6.88
C ASN A 90 9.38 0.67 6.78
N SER A 91 8.91 1.76 6.21
CA SER A 91 7.48 2.03 6.00
C SER A 91 6.81 1.11 4.96
N ALA A 92 7.58 0.32 4.22
CA ALA A 92 7.01 -0.68 3.32
C ALA A 92 6.18 -1.73 4.08
N TYR A 93 6.51 -2.01 5.35
CA TYR A 93 5.67 -2.86 6.21
C TYR A 93 4.29 -2.24 6.46
N LEU A 94 4.19 -0.92 6.57
CA LEU A 94 2.89 -0.26 6.69
C LEU A 94 2.09 -0.34 5.39
N ARG A 95 2.74 -0.14 4.22
CA ARG A 95 2.08 -0.32 2.92
C ARG A 95 1.55 -1.75 2.74
N GLU A 96 2.29 -2.76 3.19
CA GLU A 96 1.84 -4.14 3.23
C GLU A 96 0.59 -4.31 4.10
N GLN A 97 0.57 -3.74 5.31
CA GLN A 97 -0.59 -3.79 6.20
C GLN A 97 -1.80 -3.07 5.61
N GLN A 98 -1.61 -1.95 4.92
CA GLN A 98 -2.69 -1.28 4.21
C GLN A 98 -3.26 -2.16 3.08
N ALA A 99 -2.41 -2.85 2.33
CA ALA A 99 -2.87 -3.79 1.30
C ALA A 99 -3.68 -4.97 1.88
N MET A 100 -3.31 -5.47 3.07
CA MET A 100 -4.06 -6.53 3.75
C MET A 100 -5.50 -6.14 4.10
N VAL A 101 -5.78 -4.86 4.39
CA VAL A 101 -7.12 -4.39 4.76
C VAL A 101 -8.12 -4.64 3.63
N GLU A 102 -7.72 -4.46 2.37
CA GLU A 102 -8.59 -4.70 1.22
C GLU A 102 -9.11 -6.15 1.16
N HIS A 103 -8.32 -7.12 1.65
CA HIS A 103 -8.71 -8.53 1.71
C HIS A 103 -9.47 -8.90 2.99
N ARG A 104 -9.41 -8.06 4.04
CA ARG A 104 -10.05 -8.31 5.34
C ARG A 104 -11.42 -7.64 5.49
N VAL A 105 -11.67 -6.60 4.69
CA VAL A 105 -12.87 -5.77 4.81
C VAL A 105 -13.58 -5.74 3.46
N GLY A 106 -14.78 -6.30 3.40
CA GLY A 106 -15.63 -6.25 2.20
C GLY A 106 -16.01 -4.81 1.83
N ASN A 107 -16.37 -4.59 0.57
CA ASN A 107 -16.74 -3.29 0.01
C ASN A 107 -15.71 -2.19 0.32
N SER A 108 -14.44 -2.52 0.18
CA SER A 108 -13.31 -1.62 0.30
C SER A 108 -12.48 -1.59 -0.98
N GLY A 109 -11.53 -0.66 -1.06
CA GLY A 109 -10.59 -0.58 -2.18
C GLY A 109 -9.44 0.37 -1.85
N MET A 110 -8.25 0.01 -2.32
CA MET A 110 -7.02 0.74 -2.05
C MET A 110 -6.49 1.46 -3.31
N ALA A 111 -6.30 2.76 -3.21
CA ALA A 111 -5.57 3.55 -4.19
C ALA A 111 -4.07 3.51 -3.89
N VAL A 112 -3.30 2.79 -4.67
CA VAL A 112 -1.84 2.69 -4.54
C VAL A 112 -1.19 4.01 -4.96
N LEU A 113 -0.24 4.52 -4.17
CA LEU A 113 0.47 5.78 -4.43
C LEU A 113 2.00 5.60 -4.53
N LEU A 114 2.48 4.42 -4.93
CA LEU A 114 3.93 4.11 -4.97
C LEU A 114 4.72 5.01 -5.94
N ASP A 115 4.06 5.58 -6.95
CA ASP A 115 4.60 6.51 -7.96
C ASP A 115 4.37 7.99 -7.64
N ALA A 116 3.72 8.30 -6.52
CA ALA A 116 3.27 9.66 -6.19
C ALA A 116 4.00 10.27 -4.98
N GLY A 117 4.97 9.57 -4.40
CA GLY A 117 5.74 10.02 -3.24
C GLY A 117 6.76 11.10 -3.56
N MET A 118 7.37 11.64 -2.49
CA MET A 118 8.49 12.58 -2.55
C MET A 118 9.53 12.18 -1.51
N LYS A 119 10.81 12.13 -1.90
CA LYS A 119 11.88 11.71 -1.00
C LYS A 119 11.97 12.55 0.28
N THR A 120 11.86 13.86 0.14
CA THR A 120 12.05 14.84 1.23
C THR A 120 10.77 15.48 1.74
N GLY A 121 9.61 15.10 1.20
CA GLY A 121 8.31 15.67 1.54
C GLY A 121 7.30 14.61 1.92
N ILE A 122 6.96 14.51 3.22
CA ILE A 122 5.93 13.58 3.71
C ILE A 122 4.53 13.92 3.18
N HIS A 123 4.32 15.16 2.75
CA HIS A 123 3.09 15.63 2.10
C HIS A 123 3.33 15.81 0.59
N PRO A 124 3.22 14.77 -0.23
CA PRO A 124 3.52 14.87 -1.65
C PRO A 124 2.56 15.83 -2.36
N GLY A 125 3.10 16.62 -3.29
CA GLY A 125 2.31 17.60 -4.04
C GLY A 125 1.35 17.00 -5.08
N LYS A 126 1.54 15.73 -5.48
CA LYS A 126 0.71 15.04 -6.48
C LYS A 126 -0.67 14.60 -5.94
N LYS A 127 -1.39 15.50 -5.25
CA LYS A 127 -2.70 15.18 -4.62
C LYS A 127 -3.78 14.81 -5.64
N LYS A 128 -3.72 15.36 -6.84
CA LYS A 128 -4.65 15.04 -7.93
C LYS A 128 -4.66 13.54 -8.23
N VAL A 129 -3.50 12.89 -8.26
CA VAL A 129 -3.37 11.45 -8.52
C VAL A 129 -4.14 10.62 -7.47
N ALA A 130 -4.01 10.97 -6.18
CA ALA A 130 -4.74 10.30 -5.11
C ALA A 130 -6.26 10.45 -5.29
N GLY A 131 -6.73 11.67 -5.56
CA GLY A 131 -8.16 11.94 -5.81
C GLY A 131 -8.71 11.19 -7.02
N GLU A 132 -7.97 11.17 -8.13
CA GLU A 132 -8.38 10.45 -9.35
C GLU A 132 -8.48 8.94 -9.13
N ARG A 133 -7.53 8.32 -8.42
CA ARG A 133 -7.57 6.88 -8.11
C ARG A 133 -8.71 6.52 -7.17
N LEU A 134 -8.97 7.34 -6.15
CA LEU A 134 -10.14 7.16 -5.27
C LEU A 134 -11.46 7.34 -6.05
N ALA A 135 -11.52 8.32 -6.96
CA ALA A 135 -12.69 8.53 -7.82
C ALA A 135 -12.93 7.33 -8.77
N ARG A 136 -11.88 6.76 -9.37
CA ARG A 136 -12.00 5.54 -10.21
C ARG A 136 -12.56 4.36 -9.42
N LEU A 137 -12.07 4.13 -8.18
CA LEU A 137 -12.62 3.09 -7.29
C LEU A 137 -14.12 3.32 -7.06
N ALA A 138 -14.54 4.54 -6.75
CA ALA A 138 -15.95 4.87 -6.56
C ALA A 138 -16.75 4.67 -7.85
N LEU A 139 -16.30 5.18 -8.98
CA LEU A 139 -16.98 5.07 -10.27
C LEU A 139 -17.21 3.60 -10.66
N VAL A 140 -16.21 2.74 -10.48
CA VAL A 140 -16.29 1.33 -10.88
C VAL A 140 -17.04 0.52 -9.83
N LYS A 141 -16.60 0.56 -8.55
CA LYS A 141 -17.10 -0.35 -7.50
C LYS A 141 -18.43 0.10 -6.91
N THR A 142 -18.71 1.41 -6.84
CA THR A 142 -19.97 1.93 -6.29
C THR A 142 -21.00 2.25 -7.36
N TYR A 143 -20.57 2.86 -8.47
CA TYR A 143 -21.48 3.33 -9.52
C TYR A 143 -21.54 2.41 -10.74
N GLY A 144 -20.75 1.32 -10.77
CA GLY A 144 -20.81 0.29 -11.81
C GLY A 144 -20.31 0.75 -13.19
N MET A 145 -19.50 1.83 -13.25
CA MET A 145 -18.91 2.29 -14.50
C MET A 145 -18.01 1.22 -15.10
N LYS A 146 -18.15 0.97 -16.40
CA LYS A 146 -17.35 0.00 -17.14
C LYS A 146 -16.32 0.68 -18.04
N GLY A 147 -15.26 -0.05 -18.40
CA GLY A 147 -14.20 0.46 -19.27
C GLY A 147 -13.21 1.41 -18.58
N VAL A 148 -13.21 1.45 -17.26
CA VAL A 148 -12.27 2.21 -16.44
C VAL A 148 -11.52 1.24 -15.53
N THR A 149 -10.20 1.26 -15.56
CA THR A 149 -9.35 0.51 -14.63
C THR A 149 -9.25 1.27 -13.31
N ALA A 150 -9.63 0.61 -12.22
CA ALA A 150 -9.73 1.24 -10.90
C ALA A 150 -8.84 0.57 -9.84
N GLU A 151 -8.49 -0.70 -10.02
CA GLU A 151 -7.73 -1.48 -9.05
C GLU A 151 -6.31 -1.72 -9.57
N SER A 152 -5.33 -1.42 -8.73
CA SER A 152 -3.92 -1.69 -9.01
C SER A 152 -3.63 -3.19 -9.06
N PRO A 153 -2.67 -3.64 -9.90
CA PRO A 153 -2.24 -5.03 -9.88
C PRO A 153 -1.75 -5.45 -8.49
N TYR A 154 -2.08 -6.66 -8.12
CA TYR A 154 -1.70 -7.23 -6.83
C TYR A 154 -0.80 -8.45 -7.04
N TYR A 155 0.27 -8.53 -6.26
CA TYR A 155 1.16 -9.70 -6.25
C TYR A 155 0.43 -10.94 -5.75
N THR A 156 0.47 -12.03 -6.53
CA THR A 156 -0.22 -13.28 -6.18
C THR A 156 0.72 -14.45 -5.90
N GLY A 157 1.98 -14.32 -6.27
CA GLY A 157 2.97 -15.36 -6.00
C GLY A 157 4.18 -15.31 -6.92
N MET A 158 5.11 -16.21 -6.67
CA MET A 158 6.31 -16.39 -7.49
C MET A 158 6.58 -17.86 -7.78
N GLU A 159 7.26 -18.12 -8.90
CA GLU A 159 7.84 -19.40 -9.27
C GLU A 159 9.34 -19.21 -9.54
N VAL A 160 10.16 -20.15 -9.13
CA VAL A 160 11.61 -20.11 -9.41
C VAL A 160 11.94 -21.11 -10.50
N LYS A 161 12.59 -20.64 -11.56
CA LYS A 161 13.17 -21.47 -12.64
C LYS A 161 14.65 -21.22 -12.73
N ASN A 162 15.44 -22.20 -12.31
CA ASN A 162 16.89 -22.09 -12.19
C ASN A 162 17.30 -20.93 -11.25
N ASP A 163 17.88 -19.87 -11.80
CA ASP A 163 18.33 -18.68 -11.11
C ASP A 163 17.39 -17.45 -11.28
N THR A 164 16.24 -17.68 -11.88
CA THR A 164 15.29 -16.62 -12.23
C THR A 164 13.96 -16.81 -11.50
N VAL A 165 13.50 -15.74 -10.86
CA VAL A 165 12.17 -15.66 -10.25
C VAL A 165 11.17 -15.16 -11.30
N ILE A 166 10.04 -15.82 -11.40
CA ILE A 166 8.88 -15.41 -12.23
C ILE A 166 7.80 -14.93 -11.29
N VAL A 167 7.43 -13.67 -11.39
CA VAL A 167 6.43 -13.03 -10.53
C VAL A 167 5.09 -12.98 -11.22
N SER A 168 4.03 -13.32 -10.48
CA SER A 168 2.65 -13.34 -10.94
C SER A 168 1.82 -12.23 -10.27
N PHE A 169 0.89 -11.65 -11.04
CA PHE A 169 -0.02 -10.60 -10.59
C PHE A 169 -1.45 -10.94 -11.00
N ASP A 170 -2.41 -10.49 -10.21
CA ASP A 170 -3.81 -10.37 -10.61
C ASP A 170 -4.13 -8.92 -11.04
N ARG A 171 -5.39 -8.66 -11.40
CA ARG A 171 -5.89 -7.31 -11.77
C ARG A 171 -5.05 -6.60 -12.84
N ALA A 172 -4.34 -7.36 -13.64
CA ALA A 172 -3.59 -6.88 -14.80
C ALA A 172 -4.14 -7.53 -16.08
N PRO A 173 -5.37 -7.16 -16.50
CA PRO A 173 -6.11 -7.88 -17.55
C PRO A 173 -5.44 -7.83 -18.91
N MET A 174 -4.64 -6.79 -19.15
CA MET A 174 -3.92 -6.64 -20.42
C MET A 174 -2.47 -7.09 -20.27
N TRP A 175 -1.72 -6.42 -19.40
CA TRP A 175 -0.29 -6.67 -19.16
C TRP A 175 0.23 -5.89 -17.96
N ILE A 176 1.37 -6.33 -17.43
CA ILE A 176 2.23 -5.50 -16.60
C ILE A 176 3.22 -4.77 -17.52
N ASN A 177 3.49 -3.50 -17.24
CA ASN A 177 4.49 -2.70 -17.95
C ASN A 177 5.40 -1.98 -16.96
N CYS A 178 6.61 -1.62 -17.43
CA CYS A 178 7.54 -0.80 -16.69
C CYS A 178 7.54 0.62 -17.23
N LYS A 179 7.78 1.61 -16.39
CA LYS A 179 7.85 3.03 -16.75
C LYS A 179 8.87 3.26 -17.88
N ASP A 180 10.01 2.60 -17.81
CA ASP A 180 11.08 2.66 -18.80
C ASP A 180 11.03 1.49 -19.81
N ARG A 181 9.83 1.14 -20.25
CA ARG A 181 9.49 0.17 -21.28
C ARG A 181 9.47 -1.29 -20.81
N PHE A 182 10.63 -1.90 -20.50
CA PHE A 182 10.72 -3.35 -20.29
C PHE A 182 11.45 -3.76 -19.01
N GLU A 183 12.11 -2.84 -18.33
CA GLU A 183 12.95 -3.13 -17.16
C GLU A 183 12.47 -2.35 -15.92
N SER A 184 12.55 -3.00 -14.76
CA SER A 184 12.35 -2.38 -13.45
C SER A 184 13.61 -2.50 -12.62
N TYR A 185 13.90 -1.48 -11.84
CA TYR A 185 15.11 -1.38 -11.01
C TYR A 185 14.78 -1.47 -9.50
N ASN A 186 13.51 -1.67 -9.16
CA ASN A 186 13.04 -1.69 -7.78
C ASN A 186 12.86 -3.10 -7.19
N PHE A 187 13.45 -4.10 -7.83
CA PHE A 187 13.43 -5.49 -7.36
C PHE A 187 14.69 -5.87 -6.59
N GLN A 188 14.48 -6.71 -5.58
CA GLN A 188 15.52 -7.36 -4.81
C GLN A 188 15.20 -8.84 -4.69
N VAL A 189 16.19 -9.69 -4.65
CA VAL A 189 16.05 -11.13 -4.40
C VAL A 189 17.00 -11.58 -3.30
N ALA A 190 16.62 -12.62 -2.56
CA ALA A 190 17.45 -13.26 -1.54
C ALA A 190 17.55 -14.77 -1.76
N GLY A 191 18.68 -15.33 -1.37
CA GLY A 191 18.92 -16.76 -1.23
C GLY A 191 18.55 -17.26 0.17
N LYS A 192 18.99 -18.49 0.48
CA LYS A 192 18.81 -19.11 1.81
C LYS A 192 19.49 -18.36 2.94
N ASP A 193 20.45 -17.50 2.63
CA ASP A 193 21.12 -16.61 3.58
C ASP A 193 20.26 -15.44 4.04
N ARG A 194 19.09 -15.24 3.40
CA ARG A 194 18.13 -14.15 3.68
C ARG A 194 18.69 -12.75 3.43
N VAL A 195 19.76 -12.63 2.70
CA VAL A 195 20.36 -11.33 2.34
C VAL A 195 19.79 -10.90 1.00
N PHE A 196 19.16 -9.72 0.96
CA PHE A 196 18.57 -9.16 -0.25
C PHE A 196 19.61 -8.40 -1.08
N TYR A 197 19.66 -8.71 -2.37
CA TYR A 197 20.50 -8.06 -3.35
C TYR A 197 19.66 -7.45 -4.46
N PRO A 198 20.04 -6.28 -4.99
CA PRO A 198 19.42 -5.71 -6.18
C PRO A 198 19.36 -6.73 -7.31
N ALA A 199 18.25 -6.74 -8.00
CA ALA A 199 17.97 -7.67 -9.07
C ALA A 199 17.53 -6.93 -10.34
N LYS A 200 17.98 -7.41 -11.49
CA LYS A 200 17.44 -7.00 -12.77
C LYS A 200 16.07 -7.64 -12.96
N ALA A 201 15.07 -6.84 -13.31
CA ALA A 201 13.74 -7.32 -13.59
C ALA A 201 13.28 -6.83 -14.97
N TRP A 202 12.70 -7.73 -15.75
CA TRP A 202 12.24 -7.43 -17.11
C TRP A 202 10.97 -8.20 -17.47
N ILE A 203 10.25 -7.68 -18.47
CA ILE A 203 9.04 -8.31 -18.97
C ILE A 203 9.37 -9.18 -20.17
N GLN A 204 8.93 -10.43 -20.12
CA GLN A 204 9.00 -11.36 -21.23
C GLN A 204 7.71 -12.16 -21.35
N ARG A 205 7.03 -12.06 -22.51
CA ARG A 205 5.77 -12.77 -22.76
C ARG A 205 4.73 -12.57 -21.64
N SER A 206 4.53 -11.32 -21.26
CA SER A 206 3.60 -10.89 -20.19
C SER A 206 3.93 -11.42 -18.79
N LYS A 207 5.16 -11.91 -18.56
CA LYS A 207 5.66 -12.34 -17.26
C LYS A 207 6.75 -11.38 -16.80
N MET A 208 6.77 -11.09 -15.50
CA MET A 208 7.86 -10.37 -14.87
C MET A 208 8.91 -11.38 -14.41
N LEU A 209 10.11 -11.29 -14.98
CA LEU A 209 11.26 -12.12 -14.65
C LEU A 209 12.25 -11.29 -13.82
N VAL A 210 12.77 -11.87 -12.75
CA VAL A 210 13.68 -11.20 -11.82
C VAL A 210 14.88 -12.08 -11.55
N LYS A 211 16.08 -11.50 -11.69
CA LYS A 211 17.35 -12.22 -11.52
C LYS A 211 18.43 -11.32 -10.94
N SER A 212 19.28 -11.88 -10.08
CA SER A 212 20.51 -11.25 -9.62
C SER A 212 21.68 -12.23 -9.79
N GLU A 213 22.79 -11.77 -10.36
CA GLU A 213 24.01 -12.57 -10.48
C GLU A 213 24.58 -12.97 -9.11
N ARG A 214 24.27 -12.20 -8.08
CA ARG A 214 24.70 -12.46 -6.70
C ARG A 214 23.88 -13.54 -5.99
N VAL A 215 22.74 -13.97 -6.57
CA VAL A 215 21.83 -14.93 -5.96
C VAL A 215 21.50 -16.04 -6.95
N PRO A 216 22.36 -17.06 -7.10
CA PRO A 216 22.15 -18.13 -8.06
C PRO A 216 20.97 -19.07 -7.70
N HIS A 217 20.53 -19.07 -6.44
CA HIS A 217 19.41 -19.86 -5.96
C HIS A 217 18.45 -18.97 -5.15
N PRO A 218 17.62 -18.14 -5.83
CA PRO A 218 16.69 -17.25 -5.15
C PRO A 218 15.57 -18.03 -4.45
N VAL A 219 15.20 -17.58 -3.24
CA VAL A 219 14.07 -18.13 -2.46
C VAL A 219 13.04 -17.06 -2.12
N ALA A 220 13.41 -15.77 -2.27
CA ALA A 220 12.50 -14.65 -2.01
C ALA A 220 12.73 -13.50 -2.99
N VAL A 221 11.67 -12.74 -3.23
CA VAL A 221 11.66 -11.53 -4.05
C VAL A 221 10.92 -10.40 -3.34
N ARG A 222 11.42 -9.18 -3.48
CA ARG A 222 10.79 -7.94 -3.03
C ARG A 222 10.71 -6.93 -4.17
N TYR A 223 9.64 -6.14 -4.20
CA TYR A 223 9.47 -5.02 -5.12
C TYR A 223 9.14 -3.75 -4.35
N GLY A 224 9.92 -2.69 -4.56
CA GLY A 224 9.68 -1.39 -3.93
C GLY A 224 9.58 -1.45 -2.41
N PHE A 225 10.25 -2.42 -1.76
CA PHE A 225 10.10 -2.70 -0.35
C PHE A 225 11.08 -1.88 0.51
N GLU A 226 11.05 -0.55 0.30
CA GLU A 226 11.90 0.45 0.94
C GLU A 226 11.07 1.65 1.39
N ASN A 227 11.64 2.51 2.24
CA ASN A 227 10.96 3.73 2.69
C ASN A 227 10.61 4.64 1.52
N TYR A 228 11.60 4.98 0.71
CA TYR A 228 11.41 5.76 -0.50
C TYR A 228 11.77 4.95 -1.73
N VAL A 229 10.86 4.95 -2.67
CA VAL A 229 11.01 4.34 -3.98
C VAL A 229 10.15 5.12 -4.98
N GLU A 230 10.60 5.25 -6.21
CA GLU A 230 9.74 5.68 -7.32
C GLU A 230 9.19 4.42 -8.00
N GLY A 231 7.91 4.13 -7.79
CA GLY A 231 7.24 3.00 -8.41
C GLY A 231 7.36 3.07 -9.94
N ASP A 232 7.88 2.00 -10.54
CA ASP A 232 8.17 1.92 -11.97
C ASP A 232 7.41 0.78 -12.66
N LEU A 233 6.57 0.03 -11.95
CA LEU A 233 5.80 -1.10 -12.44
C LEU A 233 4.31 -0.79 -12.41
N PHE A 234 3.62 -1.03 -13.53
CA PHE A 234 2.22 -0.65 -13.72
C PHE A 234 1.41 -1.76 -14.39
N GLY A 235 0.12 -1.85 -14.06
CA GLY A 235 -0.89 -2.48 -14.89
C GLY A 235 -1.74 -1.38 -15.53
N GLU A 236 -1.70 -1.29 -16.84
CA GLU A 236 -2.24 -0.14 -17.57
C GLU A 236 -1.60 1.18 -17.07
N ASP A 237 -2.31 2.02 -16.34
CA ASP A 237 -1.82 3.29 -15.79
C ASP A 237 -1.81 3.33 -14.24
N LEU A 238 -2.10 2.20 -13.59
CA LEU A 238 -2.10 2.09 -12.14
C LEU A 238 -0.82 1.39 -11.63
N PRO A 239 -0.13 1.95 -10.64
CA PRO A 239 1.11 1.36 -10.14
C PRO A 239 0.84 0.08 -9.35
N VAL A 240 1.76 -0.85 -9.46
CA VAL A 240 1.81 -2.02 -8.57
C VAL A 240 2.19 -1.56 -7.16
N SER A 241 1.53 -2.10 -6.14
CA SER A 241 1.93 -1.89 -4.74
C SER A 241 3.27 -2.54 -4.44
N SER A 242 4.02 -1.98 -3.48
CA SER A 242 5.17 -2.70 -2.94
C SER A 242 4.75 -4.03 -2.34
N PHE A 243 5.58 -5.05 -2.51
CA PHE A 243 5.32 -6.39 -1.98
C PHE A 243 6.61 -7.11 -1.61
N ARG A 244 6.45 -8.16 -0.81
CA ARG A 244 7.47 -9.18 -0.53
C ARG A 244 6.87 -10.57 -0.59
N SER A 245 7.70 -11.56 -0.89
CA SER A 245 7.31 -12.98 -0.87
C SER A 245 7.75 -13.70 0.40
N ASP A 246 8.58 -13.07 1.21
CA ASP A 246 9.14 -13.57 2.45
C ASP A 246 8.31 -13.15 3.67
N ASP A 247 8.58 -13.77 4.82
CA ASP A 247 7.95 -13.50 6.12
C ASP A 247 8.96 -13.15 7.23
N TRP A 248 10.23 -12.91 6.87
CA TRP A 248 11.31 -12.56 7.81
C TRP A 248 11.77 -11.11 7.74
#